data_e24a3f86393fdaefc95970b11e8f56a5
#
_entry.id   e24a3f86393fdaefc95970b11e8f56a5
#
_cell.length_a   1.000
_cell.length_b   1.000
_cell.length_c   1.000
_cell.angle_alpha   90.00
_cell.angle_beta   90.00
_cell.angle_gamma   90.00
#
_symmetry.space_group_name_H-M   'P 1'
#
loop_
_entity.id
_entity.type
_entity.pdbx_description
1 polymer ?
#
loop_
_entity_poly.entity_id
_entity_poly.type
_entity_poly.pdbx_seq_one_letter_code
_entity_poly.pdbx_strand_id
1 'polypeptide(L)' 'MSIQGIVATILEQELAARGVHSLRLCDCMEIVENLLVRLKELDQELAARKIEPS' A
#
# COMPACT_ATOMS: atom_id res chain seq x y z
N MET A 1 7.52 1.80 15.60
CA MET A 1 6.61 1.18 14.61
C MET A 1 6.76 1.86 13.27
N SER A 2 6.84 1.10 12.21
CA SER A 2 6.89 1.68 10.89
C SER A 2 5.47 1.94 10.38
N ILE A 3 5.32 2.94 9.54
CA ILE A 3 4.04 3.23 8.87
C ILE A 3 3.57 2.00 8.12
N GLN A 4 4.51 1.28 7.53
CA GLN A 4 4.25 0.06 6.77
C GLN A 4 3.53 -1.00 7.64
N GLY A 5 3.97 -1.19 8.86
CA GLY A 5 3.35 -2.13 9.79
C GLY A 5 1.94 -1.71 10.18
N ILE A 6 1.74 -0.41 10.39
CA ILE A 6 0.41 0.13 10.74
C ILE A 6 -0.55 -0.06 9.57
N VAL A 7 -0.14 0.29 8.38
CA VAL A 7 -0.98 0.15 7.18
C VAL A 7 -1.28 -1.32 6.90
N ALA A 8 -0.30 -2.19 7.08
CA ALA A 8 -0.50 -3.64 6.89
C ALA A 8 -1.53 -4.19 7.88
N THR A 9 -1.52 -3.73 9.12
CA THR A 9 -2.49 -4.13 10.12
C THR A 9 -3.90 -3.68 9.73
N ILE A 10 -4.03 -2.47 9.26
CA ILE A 10 -5.32 -1.94 8.79
C ILE A 10 -5.79 -2.75 7.58
N LEU A 11 -4.90 -3.05 6.66
CA LEU A 11 -5.23 -3.86 5.48
C LEU A 11 -5.74 -5.25 5.90
N GLU A 12 -5.07 -5.88 6.85
CA GLU A 12 -5.49 -7.19 7.35
C GLU A 12 -6.91 -7.11 7.92
N GLN A 13 -7.19 -6.09 8.70
CA GLN A 13 -8.52 -5.88 9.29
C GLN A 13 -9.58 -5.67 8.22
N GLU A 14 -9.26 -4.89 7.20
CA GLU A 14 -10.19 -4.63 6.11
C GLU A 14 -10.48 -5.89 5.29
N LEU A 15 -9.47 -6.69 5.03
CA LEU A 15 -9.63 -7.96 4.33
C LEU A 15 -10.48 -8.93 5.14
N ALA A 16 -10.25 -9.00 6.44
CA ALA A 16 -11.05 -9.86 7.32
C ALA A 16 -12.50 -9.43 7.33
N ALA A 17 -12.76 -8.12 7.32
CA ALA A 17 -14.12 -7.58 7.26
C ALA A 17 -14.83 -7.97 5.97
N ARG A 18 -14.08 -8.24 4.90
CA ARG A 18 -14.61 -8.66 3.61
C ARG A 18 -14.61 -10.16 3.42
N GLY A 19 -14.30 -10.92 4.48
CA GLY A 19 -14.29 -12.37 4.43
C GLY A 19 -13.01 -12.98 3.90
N VAL A 20 -11.96 -12.19 3.75
CA VAL A 20 -10.67 -12.71 3.30
C VAL A 20 -9.80 -13.00 4.52
N HIS A 21 -9.64 -14.27 4.84
CA HIS A 21 -8.90 -14.71 6.02
C HIS A 21 -7.66 -15.54 5.67
N SER A 22 -7.38 -15.71 4.39
CA SER A 22 -6.25 -16.53 3.92
C SER A 22 -4.94 -15.75 3.94
N LEU A 23 -4.97 -14.44 4.07
CA LEU A 23 -3.79 -13.60 4.10
C LEU A 23 -3.39 -13.29 5.53
N ARG A 24 -2.11 -13.49 5.82
CA ARG A 24 -1.55 -13.19 7.13
C ARG A 24 -0.95 -11.80 7.12
N LEU A 25 -0.53 -11.34 8.31
CA LEU A 25 0.08 -10.02 8.45
C LEU A 25 1.32 -9.87 7.56
N CYS A 26 2.16 -10.89 7.46
CA CYS A 26 3.35 -10.80 6.61
C CYS A 26 2.98 -10.67 5.12
N ASP A 27 1.91 -11.30 4.69
CA ASP A 27 1.41 -11.14 3.32
C ASP A 27 0.91 -9.71 3.10
N CYS A 28 0.19 -9.17 4.08
CA CYS A 28 -0.29 -7.79 4.02
C CYS A 28 0.88 -6.81 3.99
N MET A 29 1.93 -7.06 4.76
CA MET A 29 3.13 -6.21 4.75
C MET A 29 3.80 -6.21 3.38
N GLU A 30 3.87 -7.37 2.74
CA GLU A 30 4.43 -7.49 1.40
C GLU A 30 3.60 -6.72 0.37
N ILE A 31 2.28 -6.83 0.48
CA ILE A 31 1.37 -6.08 -0.39
C ILE A 31 1.57 -4.57 -0.20
N VAL A 32 1.63 -4.12 1.04
CA VAL A 32 1.83 -2.71 1.36
C VAL A 32 3.18 -2.23 0.82
N GLU A 33 4.22 -3.03 0.97
CA GLU A 33 5.54 -2.68 0.45
C GLU A 33 5.48 -2.48 -1.07
N ASN A 34 4.83 -3.39 -1.77
CA ASN A 34 4.67 -3.29 -3.21
C ASN A 34 3.85 -2.07 -3.61
N LEU A 35 2.80 -1.76 -2.85
CA LEU A 35 2.00 -0.57 -3.09
C LEU A 35 2.81 0.71 -2.91
N LEU A 36 3.64 0.76 -1.86
CA LEU A 36 4.48 1.93 -1.60
C LEU A 36 5.52 2.12 -2.72
N VAL A 37 6.09 1.04 -3.22
CA VAL A 37 7.03 1.10 -4.34
C VAL A 37 6.33 1.65 -5.58
N ARG A 38 5.13 1.18 -5.87
CA ARG A 38 4.36 1.65 -7.02
C ARG A 38 3.97 3.11 -6.89
N LEU A 39 3.57 3.52 -5.70
CA LEU A 39 3.24 4.92 -5.44
C LEU A 39 4.44 5.83 -5.66
N LYS A 40 5.61 5.38 -5.22
CA LYS A 40 6.85 6.12 -5.41
C LYS A 40 7.19 6.25 -6.89
N GLU A 41 7.05 5.16 -7.65
CA GLU A 41 7.29 5.18 -9.08
C GLU A 41 6.32 6.12 -9.79
N LEU A 42 5.05 6.09 -9.41
CA LEU A 42 4.03 6.94 -9.97
C LEU A 42 4.32 8.41 -9.68
N ASP A 43 4.73 8.71 -8.45
CA ASP A 43 5.10 10.05 -8.04
C ASP A 43 6.26 10.59 -8.89
N GLN A 44 7.28 9.76 -9.12
CA GLN A 44 8.41 10.12 -9.96
C GLN A 44 7.97 10.37 -11.40
N GLU A 45 7.07 9.55 -11.91
CA GLU A 45 6.54 9.69 -13.26
C GLU A 45 5.75 11.00 -13.40
N LEU A 46 4.90 11.29 -12.42
CA LEU A 46 4.12 12.53 -12.42
C LEU A 46 5.02 13.76 -12.34
N ALA A 47 6.06 13.69 -11.50
CA ALA A 47 7.03 14.78 -11.38
C ALA A 47 7.78 14.99 -12.70
N ALA A 48 8.15 13.91 -13.38
CA ALA A 48 8.84 13.99 -14.65
C ALA A 48 7.97 14.59 -15.75
N ARG A 49 6.68 14.31 -15.71
CA ARG A 49 5.72 14.81 -16.69
C ARG A 49 5.32 16.26 -16.42
N LYS A 50 5.59 16.77 -15.23
CA LYS A 50 5.18 18.11 -14.81
C LYS A 50 3.69 18.34 -15.05
N ILE A 51 2.89 17.37 -14.69
CA ILE A 51 1.45 17.51 -14.82
C ILE A 51 0.99 18.55 -13.81
N GLU A 52 0.47 19.63 -14.33
CA GLU A 52 -0.08 20.66 -13.47
C GLU A 52 -1.55 20.36 -13.22
N PRO A 53 -1.98 20.47 -11.98
CA PRO A 53 -3.41 20.39 -11.71
C PRO A 53 -4.06 21.61 -12.35
N SER A 54 -4.90 21.39 -13.24
CA SER A 54 -5.67 22.43 -13.87
C SER A 54 -6.76 22.98 -12.95
#